data_bb793e51786c35f80465d99afbb3e975
#
_entry.id   bb793e51786c35f80465d99afbb3e975
#
_cell.length_a   1.000
_cell.length_b   1.000
_cell.length_c   1.000
_cell.angle_alpha   90.00
_cell.angle_beta   90.00
_cell.angle_gamma   90.00
#
_symmetry.space_group_name_H-M   'P 1'
#
loop_
_entity.id
_entity.type
_entity.pdbx_description
1 polymer ?
#
loop_
_entity_poly.entity_id
_entity_poly.type
_entity_poly.pdbx_seq_one_letter_code
_entity_poly.pdbx_strand_id
1 'polypeptide(L)'
;MHVNSFNAKPENGALADQMGIVVGTSHCDMLMRSNNREWYPWLEKKGYQDAVYDYSVPGRNREILKEYWRESVQQNRNFEVSYTLGMRGIHDSGFEIRSLEKLEGEELRKAKIHLLETIIRDQEKILQEELGKETLKTFVPYKEVLELYDHGLEVPEELTLIWSNDNYGHIRRYPNRKEQMRKGGNGIYYHNSYWAPPGNSYLFINSIPIAHTRNELWKAWENGIQKLWVLNIGGLKPLEEEISYFLQLGWEIGKPGAMTEDVDAWTKEETVFMKVCRSRKKRRSFNCA
;
A
#
# COMPACT_ATOMS: atom_id res chain seq x y z
N MET A 1 -1.61 -8.36 1.88
CA MET A 1 -0.20 -8.11 2.25
C MET A 1 0.45 -7.23 1.22
N HIS A 2 1.03 -6.09 1.61
CA HIS A 2 1.75 -5.18 0.70
C HIS A 2 3.25 -5.37 0.89
N VAL A 3 3.98 -5.84 -0.13
CA VAL A 3 5.42 -6.09 -0.02
C VAL A 3 6.12 -5.71 -1.31
N ASN A 4 6.95 -4.69 -1.26
CA ASN A 4 7.65 -4.13 -2.42
C ASN A 4 8.58 -5.10 -3.19
N SER A 5 8.83 -6.27 -2.72
CA SER A 5 9.69 -7.25 -3.40
C SER A 5 9.10 -8.65 -3.49
N PHE A 6 7.91 -8.81 -2.94
CA PHE A 6 7.24 -10.11 -2.92
C PHE A 6 6.80 -10.54 -4.32
N ASN A 7 6.31 -9.58 -5.10
CA ASN A 7 5.76 -9.83 -6.43
C ASN A 7 6.82 -10.01 -7.52
N ALA A 8 8.08 -9.70 -7.24
CA ALA A 8 9.17 -9.90 -8.19
C ALA A 8 9.42 -11.38 -8.56
N LYS A 9 8.77 -12.30 -7.83
CA LYS A 9 8.80 -13.74 -8.11
C LYS A 9 7.37 -14.26 -8.26
N PRO A 10 6.96 -14.71 -9.44
CA PRO A 10 5.60 -15.22 -9.68
C PRO A 10 5.16 -16.35 -8.73
N GLU A 11 6.12 -17.17 -8.28
CA GLU A 11 5.86 -18.28 -7.35
C GLU A 11 5.32 -17.78 -5.98
N ASN A 12 5.73 -16.58 -5.56
CA ASN A 12 5.24 -16.00 -4.31
C ASN A 12 3.76 -15.64 -4.40
N GLY A 13 3.30 -15.15 -5.55
CA GLY A 13 1.87 -14.85 -5.79
C GLY A 13 1.03 -16.12 -5.70
N ALA A 14 1.46 -17.20 -6.36
CA ALA A 14 0.78 -18.48 -6.32
C ALA A 14 0.74 -19.08 -4.91
N LEU A 15 1.83 -18.99 -4.15
CA LEU A 15 1.87 -19.47 -2.77
C LEU A 15 0.95 -18.67 -1.86
N ALA A 16 0.92 -17.34 -1.98
CA ALA A 16 0.04 -16.49 -1.20
C ALA A 16 -1.43 -16.82 -1.47
N ASP A 17 -1.81 -16.98 -2.74
CA ASP A 17 -3.16 -17.33 -3.16
C ASP A 17 -3.59 -18.69 -2.60
N GLN A 18 -2.72 -19.71 -2.67
CA GLN A 18 -2.95 -21.02 -2.05
C GLN A 18 -3.15 -20.96 -0.54
N MET A 19 -2.55 -19.98 0.12
CA MET A 19 -2.71 -19.74 1.56
C MET A 19 -3.89 -18.83 1.91
N GLY A 20 -4.68 -18.38 0.93
CA GLY A 20 -5.78 -17.45 1.13
C GLY A 20 -5.33 -16.04 1.50
N ILE A 21 -4.13 -15.63 1.08
CA ILE A 21 -3.56 -14.30 1.36
C ILE A 21 -3.74 -13.41 0.14
N VAL A 22 -4.59 -12.40 0.25
CA VAL A 22 -4.72 -11.35 -0.76
C VAL A 22 -3.47 -10.48 -0.77
N VAL A 23 -2.79 -10.39 -1.91
CA VAL A 23 -1.58 -9.58 -2.09
C VAL A 23 -1.92 -8.29 -2.81
N GLY A 24 -1.28 -7.20 -2.41
CA GLY A 24 -1.35 -5.90 -3.08
C GLY A 24 0.00 -5.21 -3.08
N THR A 25 0.07 -4.05 -3.71
CA THR A 25 1.28 -3.23 -3.79
C THR A 25 1.08 -1.85 -3.15
N SER A 26 2.19 -1.19 -2.83
CA SER A 26 2.17 0.14 -2.23
C SER A 26 2.02 1.25 -3.27
N HIS A 27 2.04 2.49 -2.79
CA HIS A 27 1.84 3.72 -3.56
C HIS A 27 2.85 4.01 -4.68
N CYS A 28 3.93 3.28 -4.78
CA CYS A 28 4.93 3.41 -5.84
C CYS A 28 4.96 2.24 -6.83
N ASP A 29 4.24 1.15 -6.53
CA ASP A 29 4.27 -0.09 -7.31
C ASP A 29 2.88 -0.39 -7.89
N MET A 30 2.60 0.18 -9.06
CA MET A 30 1.28 0.10 -9.70
C MET A 30 1.04 -1.26 -10.35
N LEU A 31 -0.23 -1.68 -10.36
CA LEU A 31 -0.71 -2.88 -11.04
C LEU A 31 0.13 -4.14 -10.76
N MET A 32 0.45 -4.37 -9.48
CA MET A 32 1.21 -5.52 -8.99
C MET A 32 2.67 -5.59 -9.44
N ARG A 33 3.24 -4.51 -9.96
CA ARG A 33 4.67 -4.42 -10.25
C ARG A 33 5.50 -4.19 -8.98
N SER A 34 6.77 -4.51 -9.06
CA SER A 34 7.82 -4.10 -8.12
C SER A 34 8.84 -3.25 -8.88
N ASN A 35 8.47 -1.99 -9.16
CA ASN A 35 9.17 -1.11 -10.10
C ASN A 35 10.67 -1.02 -9.83
N ASN A 36 11.05 -0.94 -8.55
CA ASN A 36 12.43 -0.87 -8.09
C ASN A 36 13.30 -2.06 -8.57
N ARG A 37 12.70 -3.24 -8.75
CA ARG A 37 13.42 -4.46 -9.08
C ARG A 37 13.16 -4.93 -10.51
N GLU A 38 12.01 -4.57 -11.07
CA GLU A 38 11.53 -5.14 -12.32
C GLU A 38 11.75 -4.23 -13.52
N TRP A 39 11.66 -2.88 -13.36
CA TRP A 39 11.63 -1.96 -14.50
C TRP A 39 12.84 -2.11 -15.42
N TYR A 40 14.05 -1.95 -14.92
CA TYR A 40 15.24 -2.03 -15.75
C TYR A 40 15.53 -3.43 -16.31
N PRO A 41 15.45 -4.52 -15.54
CA PRO A 41 15.56 -5.88 -16.09
C PRO A 41 14.50 -6.21 -17.15
N TRP A 42 13.29 -5.70 -16.99
CA TRP A 42 12.21 -5.88 -17.96
C TRP A 42 12.51 -5.14 -19.27
N LEU A 43 12.98 -3.88 -19.20
CA LEU A 43 13.39 -3.12 -20.38
C LEU A 43 14.51 -3.83 -21.14
N GLU A 44 15.53 -4.31 -20.44
CA GLU A 44 16.65 -5.04 -21.04
C GLU A 44 16.14 -6.30 -21.77
N LYS A 45 15.31 -7.09 -21.12
CA LYS A 45 14.70 -8.30 -21.71
C LYS A 45 13.89 -7.99 -22.97
N LYS A 46 13.22 -6.83 -23.03
CA LYS A 46 12.39 -6.39 -24.17
C LYS A 46 13.18 -5.65 -25.26
N GLY A 47 14.40 -5.25 -24.97
CA GLY A 47 15.20 -4.42 -25.87
C GLY A 47 14.73 -2.94 -25.96
N TYR A 48 14.09 -2.42 -24.92
CA TYR A 48 13.59 -1.04 -24.84
C TYR A 48 14.62 -0.13 -24.16
N GLN A 49 15.71 0.20 -24.87
CA GLN A 49 16.87 0.91 -24.29
C GLN A 49 16.57 2.36 -23.90
N ASP A 50 15.66 3.04 -24.62
CA ASP A 50 15.38 4.48 -24.45
C ASP A 50 14.11 4.77 -23.63
N ALA A 51 13.44 3.75 -23.11
CA ALA A 51 12.21 3.95 -22.36
C ALA A 51 12.50 4.43 -20.93
N VAL A 52 11.68 5.34 -20.46
CA VAL A 52 11.75 5.92 -19.10
C VAL A 52 10.45 5.69 -18.33
N TYR A 53 10.55 5.57 -17.00
CA TYR A 53 9.38 5.42 -16.13
C TYR A 53 8.72 6.78 -15.89
N ASP A 54 8.25 7.39 -16.98
CA ASP A 54 7.62 8.72 -17.01
C ASP A 54 6.51 8.75 -18.07
N TYR A 55 5.26 8.79 -17.60
CA TYR A 55 4.08 8.78 -18.48
C TYR A 55 3.84 10.12 -19.18
N SER A 56 4.51 11.21 -18.77
CA SER A 56 4.44 12.48 -19.44
C SER A 56 5.08 12.43 -20.84
N VAL A 57 6.04 11.53 -21.06
CA VAL A 57 6.68 11.31 -22.36
C VAL A 57 5.69 10.59 -23.30
N PRO A 58 5.20 11.25 -24.36
CA PRO A 58 4.16 10.73 -25.22
C PRO A 58 4.64 9.66 -26.19
N GLY A 59 3.68 9.07 -26.92
CA GLY A 59 3.95 8.12 -28.00
C GLY A 59 4.45 6.77 -27.50
N ARG A 60 5.54 6.28 -28.09
CA ARG A 60 6.06 4.93 -27.82
C ARG A 60 6.34 4.66 -26.35
N ASN A 61 6.80 5.65 -25.59
CA ASN A 61 7.09 5.48 -24.17
C ASN A 61 5.85 5.11 -23.35
N ARG A 62 4.70 5.74 -23.65
CA ARG A 62 3.42 5.41 -23.01
C ARG A 62 2.96 3.99 -23.35
N GLU A 63 3.13 3.56 -24.57
CA GLU A 63 2.75 2.19 -24.98
C GLU A 63 3.64 1.15 -24.29
N ILE A 64 4.94 1.43 -24.11
CA ILE A 64 5.85 0.57 -23.35
C ILE A 64 5.41 0.47 -21.86
N LEU A 65 5.03 1.58 -21.25
CA LEU A 65 4.52 1.57 -19.87
C LEU A 65 3.21 0.79 -19.75
N LYS A 66 2.30 0.93 -20.71
CA LYS A 66 1.05 0.15 -20.76
C LYS A 66 1.32 -1.34 -20.94
N GLU A 67 2.27 -1.71 -21.80
CA GLU A 67 2.70 -3.10 -21.97
C GLU A 67 3.27 -3.66 -20.68
N TYR A 68 4.12 -2.89 -20.00
CA TYR A 68 4.69 -3.26 -18.71
C TYR A 68 3.60 -3.56 -17.66
N TRP A 69 2.62 -2.69 -17.51
CA TRP A 69 1.51 -2.89 -16.60
C TRP A 69 0.60 -4.06 -17.02
N ARG A 70 0.30 -4.17 -18.30
CA ARG A 70 -0.55 -5.24 -18.86
C ARG A 70 0.02 -6.63 -18.57
N GLU A 71 1.30 -6.83 -18.78
CA GLU A 71 1.94 -8.11 -18.50
C GLU A 71 1.84 -8.50 -17.01
N SER A 72 1.95 -7.53 -16.10
CA SER A 72 1.75 -7.82 -14.69
C SER A 72 0.32 -8.24 -14.36
N VAL A 73 -0.66 -7.55 -14.94
CA VAL A 73 -2.07 -7.94 -14.77
C VAL A 73 -2.32 -9.35 -15.30
N GLN A 74 -1.79 -9.68 -16.47
CA GLN A 74 -1.89 -11.03 -17.05
C GLN A 74 -1.25 -12.11 -16.17
N GLN A 75 -0.09 -11.82 -15.57
CA GLN A 75 0.60 -12.74 -14.66
C GLN A 75 -0.20 -13.01 -13.38
N ASN A 76 -0.92 -12.01 -12.88
CA ASN A 76 -1.65 -12.09 -11.62
C ASN A 76 -3.16 -12.36 -11.77
N ARG A 77 -3.69 -12.51 -13.00
CA ARG A 77 -5.13 -12.61 -13.28
C ARG A 77 -5.86 -13.77 -12.61
N ASN A 78 -5.13 -14.84 -12.27
CA ASN A 78 -5.67 -16.04 -11.65
C ASN A 78 -5.59 -16.01 -10.12
N PHE A 79 -4.99 -14.96 -9.53
CA PHE A 79 -4.81 -14.83 -8.10
C PHE A 79 -5.77 -13.79 -7.53
N GLU A 80 -6.09 -13.93 -6.24
CA GLU A 80 -6.85 -12.93 -5.50
C GLU A 80 -5.90 -11.82 -5.05
N VAL A 81 -5.91 -10.70 -5.78
CA VAL A 81 -4.99 -9.57 -5.55
C VAL A 81 -5.70 -8.23 -5.52
N SER A 82 -5.06 -7.23 -4.90
CA SER A 82 -5.49 -5.83 -4.89
C SER A 82 -4.57 -5.01 -5.79
N TYR A 83 -5.14 -4.32 -6.78
CA TYR A 83 -4.40 -3.49 -7.72
C TYR A 83 -4.33 -2.04 -7.24
N THR A 84 -3.12 -1.52 -7.04
CA THR A 84 -2.89 -0.09 -6.80
C THR A 84 -2.78 0.64 -8.13
N LEU A 85 -3.55 1.72 -8.28
CA LEU A 85 -3.58 2.58 -9.47
C LEU A 85 -2.95 3.94 -9.15
N GLY A 86 -2.53 4.62 -10.21
CA GLY A 86 -1.83 5.90 -10.15
C GLY A 86 -0.40 5.79 -10.66
N MET A 87 0.46 6.71 -10.27
CA MET A 87 1.89 6.66 -10.59
C MET A 87 2.69 7.50 -9.62
N ARG A 88 3.83 6.98 -9.21
CA ARG A 88 4.96 7.71 -8.61
C ARG A 88 6.25 7.18 -9.21
N GLY A 89 7.36 7.86 -8.97
CA GLY A 89 8.65 7.43 -9.50
C GLY A 89 9.19 6.15 -8.84
N ILE A 90 10.17 5.55 -9.46
CA ILE A 90 10.88 4.38 -8.94
C ILE A 90 11.53 4.72 -7.60
N HIS A 91 11.62 3.77 -6.68
CA HIS A 91 12.15 3.95 -5.31
C HIS A 91 11.43 5.01 -4.47
N ASP A 92 10.13 5.19 -4.66
CA ASP A 92 9.38 6.23 -3.96
C ASP A 92 9.86 7.66 -4.26
N SER A 93 10.53 7.86 -5.40
CA SER A 93 10.81 9.18 -5.93
C SER A 93 9.50 9.88 -6.34
N GLY A 94 9.53 11.19 -6.48
CA GLY A 94 8.37 11.98 -6.86
C GLY A 94 7.79 11.59 -8.23
N PHE A 95 6.59 12.08 -8.52
CA PHE A 95 5.93 11.90 -9.80
C PHE A 95 6.72 12.59 -10.92
N GLU A 96 7.42 11.83 -11.77
CA GLU A 96 8.23 12.33 -12.87
C GLU A 96 7.40 12.87 -14.02
N ILE A 97 7.82 13.99 -14.58
CA ILE A 97 7.04 14.78 -15.54
C ILE A 97 7.95 15.52 -16.54
N ARG A 98 8.94 14.88 -17.11
CA ARG A 98 9.96 15.50 -17.96
C ARG A 98 9.40 16.37 -19.08
N SER A 99 8.29 15.98 -19.70
CA SER A 99 7.68 16.79 -20.75
C SER A 99 6.88 17.99 -20.24
N LEU A 100 6.72 18.13 -18.92
CA LEU A 100 6.02 19.23 -18.27
C LEU A 100 6.96 20.19 -17.51
N GLU A 101 8.27 19.97 -17.56
CA GLU A 101 9.29 20.75 -16.80
C GLU A 101 9.30 22.26 -17.10
N LYS A 102 8.74 22.67 -18.23
CA LYS A 102 8.61 24.09 -18.61
C LYS A 102 7.41 24.80 -17.99
N LEU A 103 6.49 24.04 -17.38
CA LEU A 103 5.32 24.59 -16.72
C LEU A 103 5.62 24.86 -15.26
N GLU A 104 4.98 25.90 -14.71
CA GLU A 104 5.15 26.29 -13.31
C GLU A 104 3.80 26.58 -12.63
N GLY A 105 3.83 26.60 -11.31
CA GLY A 105 2.68 27.02 -10.49
C GLY A 105 1.40 26.26 -10.80
N GLU A 106 0.32 27.01 -11.02
CA GLU A 106 -1.03 26.47 -11.26
C GLU A 106 -1.14 25.67 -12.56
N GLU A 107 -0.42 26.10 -13.62
CA GLU A 107 -0.43 25.39 -14.90
C GLU A 107 0.22 24.01 -14.78
N LEU A 108 1.35 23.93 -14.10
CA LEU A 108 2.02 22.67 -13.82
C LEU A 108 1.12 21.74 -12.99
N ARG A 109 0.45 22.26 -11.95
CA ARG A 109 -0.44 21.48 -11.10
C ARG A 109 -1.61 20.90 -11.92
N LYS A 110 -2.29 21.71 -12.74
CA LYS A 110 -3.36 21.24 -13.61
C LYS A 110 -2.90 20.19 -14.62
N ALA A 111 -1.71 20.38 -15.19
CA ALA A 111 -1.13 19.41 -16.12
C ALA A 111 -0.81 18.07 -15.43
N LYS A 112 -0.28 18.09 -14.19
CA LYS A 112 -0.06 16.89 -13.38
C LYS A 112 -1.36 16.17 -13.05
N ILE A 113 -2.41 16.88 -12.64
CA ILE A 113 -3.73 16.33 -12.36
C ILE A 113 -4.26 15.62 -13.61
N HIS A 114 -4.32 16.30 -14.74
CA HIS A 114 -4.80 15.72 -15.99
C HIS A 114 -4.00 14.49 -16.45
N LEU A 115 -2.66 14.55 -16.27
CA LEU A 115 -1.79 13.41 -16.56
C LEU A 115 -2.12 12.21 -15.67
N LEU A 116 -2.27 12.41 -14.36
CA LEU A 116 -2.55 11.34 -13.41
C LEU A 116 -3.95 10.72 -13.64
N GLU A 117 -4.96 11.53 -13.97
CA GLU A 117 -6.29 11.05 -14.39
C GLU A 117 -6.21 10.20 -15.67
N THR A 118 -5.36 10.60 -16.62
CA THR A 118 -5.13 9.82 -17.84
C THR A 118 -4.47 8.48 -17.51
N ILE A 119 -3.48 8.46 -16.62
CA ILE A 119 -2.83 7.24 -16.15
C ILE A 119 -3.85 6.30 -15.51
N ILE A 120 -4.63 6.79 -14.56
CA ILE A 120 -5.63 5.98 -13.85
C ILE A 120 -6.63 5.39 -14.85
N ARG A 121 -7.13 6.18 -15.81
CA ARG A 121 -8.06 5.73 -16.86
C ARG A 121 -7.45 4.63 -17.72
N ASP A 122 -6.19 4.80 -18.15
CA ASP A 122 -5.50 3.80 -18.96
C ASP A 122 -5.24 2.50 -18.18
N GLN A 123 -4.91 2.60 -16.89
CA GLN A 123 -4.76 1.45 -16.01
C GLN A 123 -6.09 0.72 -15.75
N GLU A 124 -7.19 1.45 -15.55
CA GLU A 124 -8.52 0.84 -15.44
C GLU A 124 -8.92 0.11 -16.73
N LYS A 125 -8.62 0.71 -17.88
CA LYS A 125 -8.86 0.07 -19.17
C LYS A 125 -8.08 -1.24 -19.32
N ILE A 126 -6.81 -1.26 -18.91
CA ILE A 126 -5.99 -2.49 -18.89
C ILE A 126 -6.65 -3.56 -17.99
N LEU A 127 -7.06 -3.19 -16.78
CA LEU A 127 -7.73 -4.12 -15.87
C LEU A 127 -9.02 -4.68 -16.47
N GLN A 128 -9.83 -3.83 -17.08
CA GLN A 128 -11.08 -4.23 -17.74
C GLN A 128 -10.83 -5.18 -18.91
N GLU A 129 -9.85 -4.89 -19.76
CA GLU A 129 -9.49 -5.71 -20.92
C GLU A 129 -8.94 -7.08 -20.53
N GLU A 130 -8.09 -7.13 -19.51
CA GLU A 130 -7.39 -8.37 -19.12
C GLU A 130 -8.17 -9.25 -18.14
N LEU A 131 -8.99 -8.64 -17.26
CA LEU A 131 -9.69 -9.39 -16.23
C LEU A 131 -11.20 -9.55 -16.54
N GLY A 132 -11.85 -8.56 -17.17
CA GLY A 132 -13.27 -8.60 -17.48
C GLY A 132 -14.20 -8.76 -16.28
N LYS A 133 -13.70 -8.55 -15.06
CA LYS A 133 -14.42 -8.71 -13.78
C LYS A 133 -14.09 -7.59 -12.81
N GLU A 134 -14.98 -7.35 -11.84
CA GLU A 134 -14.66 -6.47 -10.71
C GLU A 134 -13.49 -7.04 -9.90
N THR A 135 -12.59 -6.14 -9.49
CA THR A 135 -11.45 -6.47 -8.66
C THR A 135 -11.19 -5.36 -7.64
N LEU A 136 -10.52 -5.69 -6.55
CA LEU A 136 -10.15 -4.71 -5.54
C LEU A 136 -9.11 -3.74 -6.11
N LYS A 137 -9.47 -2.47 -6.18
CA LYS A 137 -8.62 -1.38 -6.68
C LYS A 137 -8.40 -0.34 -5.60
N THR A 138 -7.17 0.11 -5.46
CA THR A 138 -6.78 1.12 -4.47
C THR A 138 -6.11 2.31 -5.13
N PHE A 139 -6.24 3.48 -4.53
CA PHE A 139 -5.49 4.68 -4.84
C PHE A 139 -4.93 5.27 -3.55
N VAL A 140 -3.65 5.63 -3.56
CA VAL A 140 -2.95 6.12 -2.37
C VAL A 140 -2.59 7.60 -2.56
N PRO A 141 -3.39 8.53 -2.04
CA PRO A 141 -3.03 9.95 -2.01
C PRO A 141 -1.94 10.17 -0.96
N TYR A 142 -0.68 10.19 -1.39
CA TYR A 142 0.49 10.29 -0.53
C TYR A 142 1.49 11.32 -1.05
N LYS A 143 2.08 12.12 -0.16
CA LYS A 143 3.02 13.19 -0.49
C LYS A 143 2.45 14.14 -1.56
N GLU A 144 3.18 14.35 -2.67
CA GLU A 144 2.77 15.21 -3.78
C GLU A 144 1.45 14.78 -4.44
N VAL A 145 1.12 13.50 -4.41
CA VAL A 145 -0.16 12.99 -4.96
C VAL A 145 -1.34 13.42 -4.08
N LEU A 146 -1.15 13.54 -2.76
CA LEU A 146 -2.18 14.08 -1.86
C LEU A 146 -2.46 15.55 -2.18
N GLU A 147 -1.42 16.34 -2.46
CA GLU A 147 -1.60 17.73 -2.87
C GLU A 147 -2.42 17.83 -4.17
N LEU A 148 -2.13 17.00 -5.18
CA LEU A 148 -2.92 16.96 -6.41
C LEU A 148 -4.37 16.56 -6.14
N TYR A 149 -4.61 15.60 -5.25
CA TYR A 149 -5.93 15.15 -4.86
C TYR A 149 -6.74 16.26 -4.17
N ASP A 150 -6.14 16.95 -3.22
CA ASP A 150 -6.77 18.08 -2.52
C ASP A 150 -7.03 19.30 -3.45
N HIS A 151 -6.37 19.37 -4.59
CA HIS A 151 -6.59 20.40 -5.65
C HIS A 151 -7.44 19.92 -6.83
N GLY A 152 -8.19 18.83 -6.67
CA GLY A 152 -9.22 18.44 -7.60
C GLY A 152 -8.89 17.30 -8.56
N LEU A 153 -7.87 16.49 -8.26
CA LEU A 153 -7.67 15.22 -8.97
C LEU A 153 -8.91 14.34 -8.81
N GLU A 154 -9.54 13.98 -9.91
CA GLU A 154 -10.69 13.07 -9.91
C GLU A 154 -10.22 11.61 -9.90
N VAL A 155 -10.64 10.90 -8.87
CA VAL A 155 -10.36 9.46 -8.70
C VAL A 155 -11.70 8.70 -8.83
N PRO A 156 -11.79 7.65 -9.67
CA PRO A 156 -13.01 6.87 -9.84
C PRO A 156 -13.59 6.38 -8.49
N GLU A 157 -14.92 6.47 -8.36
CA GLU A 157 -15.63 6.22 -7.10
C GLU A 157 -15.46 4.78 -6.56
N GLU A 158 -15.14 3.82 -7.44
CA GLU A 158 -14.92 2.43 -7.13
C GLU A 158 -13.56 2.15 -6.47
N LEU A 159 -12.59 3.07 -6.60
CA LEU A 159 -11.28 2.90 -6.00
C LEU A 159 -11.34 3.21 -4.50
N THR A 160 -10.78 2.31 -3.70
CA THR A 160 -10.59 2.55 -2.26
C THR A 160 -9.47 3.58 -2.06
N LEU A 161 -9.79 4.69 -1.39
CA LEU A 161 -8.78 5.69 -1.00
C LEU A 161 -8.00 5.18 0.21
N ILE A 162 -6.68 5.12 0.09
CA ILE A 162 -5.79 4.68 1.18
C ILE A 162 -5.04 5.87 1.75
N TRP A 163 -5.48 6.35 2.90
CA TRP A 163 -4.84 7.44 3.64
C TRP A 163 -3.57 6.97 4.36
N SER A 164 -2.76 7.87 4.85
CA SER A 164 -1.56 7.52 5.60
C SER A 164 -1.39 8.39 6.86
N ASN A 165 -0.68 7.85 7.85
CA ASN A 165 -0.17 8.61 8.97
C ASN A 165 1.19 9.25 8.66
N ASP A 166 1.66 10.13 9.55
CA ASP A 166 2.98 10.72 9.51
C ASP A 166 4.03 9.83 10.22
N ASN A 167 5.29 10.30 10.25
CA ASN A 167 6.42 9.59 10.87
C ASN A 167 6.29 9.41 12.39
N TYR A 168 5.33 10.09 13.02
CA TYR A 168 5.10 10.09 14.47
C TYR A 168 3.83 9.33 14.86
N GLY A 169 3.19 8.66 13.88
CA GLY A 169 1.99 7.86 14.10
C GLY A 169 0.69 8.65 13.99
N HIS A 170 0.71 9.96 13.70
CA HIS A 170 -0.50 10.78 13.62
C HIS A 170 -1.12 10.75 12.23
N ILE A 171 -2.43 10.56 12.16
CA ILE A 171 -3.21 10.71 10.94
C ILE A 171 -3.56 12.19 10.80
N ARG A 172 -2.99 12.87 9.79
CA ARG A 172 -3.14 14.30 9.57
C ARG A 172 -4.32 14.67 8.70
N ARG A 173 -4.83 13.74 7.93
CA ARG A 173 -5.91 13.93 6.96
C ARG A 173 -6.92 12.78 7.08
N TYR A 174 -8.17 13.12 7.37
CA TYR A 174 -9.29 12.19 7.39
C TYR A 174 -10.21 12.43 6.19
N PRO A 175 -10.95 11.41 5.71
CA PRO A 175 -11.92 11.60 4.65
C PRO A 175 -13.02 12.57 5.08
N ASN A 176 -13.34 13.51 4.20
CA ASN A 176 -14.50 14.38 4.36
C ASN A 176 -15.81 13.61 4.08
N ARG A 177 -16.97 14.26 4.28
CA ARG A 177 -18.28 13.59 4.12
C ARG A 177 -18.50 13.00 2.71
N LYS A 178 -18.04 13.65 1.66
CA LYS A 178 -18.16 13.14 0.29
C LYS A 178 -17.28 11.90 0.11
N GLU A 179 -16.06 11.94 0.62
CA GLU A 179 -15.11 10.82 0.55
C GLU A 179 -15.56 9.63 1.40
N GLN A 180 -16.21 9.86 2.53
CA GLN A 180 -16.79 8.79 3.36
C GLN A 180 -17.90 8.01 2.65
N MET A 181 -18.62 8.65 1.72
CA MET A 181 -19.73 8.04 0.96
C MET A 181 -19.28 7.37 -0.33
N ARG A 182 -17.99 7.36 -0.65
CA ARG A 182 -17.46 6.72 -1.87
C ARG A 182 -17.78 5.23 -1.90
N LYS A 183 -18.13 4.71 -3.07
CA LYS A 183 -18.41 3.27 -3.29
C LYS A 183 -17.21 2.40 -2.94
N GLY A 184 -16.00 2.80 -3.31
CA GLY A 184 -14.76 2.11 -2.98
C GLY A 184 -14.37 2.18 -1.50
N GLY A 185 -14.94 3.15 -0.76
CA GLY A 185 -14.64 3.36 0.65
C GLY A 185 -13.23 3.90 0.91
N ASN A 186 -12.81 3.83 2.19
CA ASN A 186 -11.56 4.38 2.65
C ASN A 186 -10.77 3.36 3.48
N GLY A 187 -9.47 3.37 3.32
CA GLY A 187 -8.52 2.57 4.06
C GLY A 187 -7.37 3.40 4.64
N ILE A 188 -6.49 2.77 5.38
CA ILE A 188 -5.30 3.37 6.00
C ILE A 188 -4.06 2.54 5.71
N TYR A 189 -2.98 3.21 5.38
CA TYR A 189 -1.62 2.69 5.39
C TYR A 189 -0.92 3.27 6.62
N TYR A 190 -0.88 2.49 7.70
CA TYR A 190 -0.38 2.92 9.00
C TYR A 190 1.05 2.47 9.21
N HIS A 191 1.96 3.41 9.46
CA HIS A 191 3.36 3.17 9.73
C HIS A 191 3.59 3.05 11.23
N ASN A 192 3.99 1.87 11.70
CA ASN A 192 4.51 1.68 13.06
C ASN A 192 6.04 1.84 13.10
N SER A 193 6.71 1.63 11.98
CA SER A 193 8.10 2.02 11.79
C SER A 193 8.26 2.78 10.48
N TYR A 194 9.19 3.72 10.43
CA TYR A 194 9.40 4.57 9.27
C TYR A 194 10.83 4.45 8.75
N TRP A 195 10.98 4.34 7.44
CA TRP A 195 12.28 4.29 6.80
C TRP A 195 12.90 5.67 6.77
N ALA A 196 14.12 5.79 7.34
CA ALA A 196 14.89 7.01 7.24
C ALA A 196 15.51 7.16 5.85
N PRO A 197 15.79 8.41 5.39
CA PRO A 197 16.56 8.64 4.18
C PRO A 197 17.95 8.00 4.26
N PRO A 198 18.61 7.74 3.12
CA PRO A 198 19.99 7.26 3.10
C PRO A 198 20.91 8.08 3.99
N GLY A 199 21.76 7.42 4.76
CA GLY A 199 22.67 8.06 5.72
C GLY A 199 22.11 8.25 7.13
N ASN A 200 20.83 7.97 7.35
CA ASN A 200 20.20 7.99 8.68
C ASN A 200 19.92 6.57 9.17
N SER A 201 19.74 6.43 10.48
CA SER A 201 19.37 5.15 11.06
C SER A 201 18.02 4.66 10.56
N TYR A 202 17.96 3.42 10.13
CA TYR A 202 16.72 2.75 9.80
C TYR A 202 15.94 2.41 11.07
N LEU A 203 14.68 2.81 11.13
CA LEU A 203 13.80 2.49 12.25
C LEU A 203 13.27 1.05 12.13
N PHE A 204 14.08 0.11 12.55
CA PHE A 204 13.74 -1.32 12.56
C PHE A 204 12.78 -1.67 13.69
N ILE A 205 12.93 -1.00 14.84
CA ILE A 205 12.09 -1.17 16.01
C ILE A 205 10.92 -0.19 15.93
N ASN A 206 9.75 -0.63 16.36
CA ASN A 206 8.59 0.24 16.49
C ASN A 206 8.88 1.42 17.42
N SER A 207 8.56 2.61 16.95
CA SER A 207 8.66 3.85 17.73
C SER A 207 7.30 4.40 18.15
N ILE A 208 6.20 3.76 17.73
CA ILE A 208 4.82 4.17 18.00
C ILE A 208 4.22 3.25 19.06
N PRO A 209 3.90 3.76 20.27
CA PRO A 209 3.27 2.94 21.31
C PRO A 209 1.92 2.38 20.86
N ILE A 210 1.58 1.17 21.28
CA ILE A 210 0.30 0.50 20.96
C ILE A 210 -0.90 1.38 21.35
N ALA A 211 -0.84 2.04 22.50
CA ALA A 211 -1.90 2.97 22.95
C ALA A 211 -2.10 4.14 21.98
N HIS A 212 -1.03 4.65 21.35
CA HIS A 212 -1.12 5.69 20.34
C HIS A 212 -1.71 5.13 19.04
N THR A 213 -1.24 3.96 18.59
CA THR A 213 -1.78 3.23 17.44
C THR A 213 -3.29 3.00 17.61
N ARG A 214 -3.71 2.52 18.78
CA ARG A 214 -5.14 2.34 19.10
C ARG A 214 -5.93 3.63 18.96
N ASN A 215 -5.45 4.73 19.56
CA ASN A 215 -6.15 6.01 19.54
C ASN A 215 -6.31 6.57 18.11
N GLU A 216 -5.27 6.50 17.30
CA GLU A 216 -5.32 7.00 15.93
C GLU A 216 -6.18 6.12 15.01
N LEU A 217 -6.11 4.81 15.15
CA LEU A 217 -6.93 3.89 14.35
C LEU A 217 -8.40 3.91 14.77
N TRP A 218 -8.70 4.18 16.05
CA TRP A 218 -10.07 4.40 16.51
C TRP A 218 -10.67 5.66 15.87
N LYS A 219 -9.93 6.76 15.86
CA LYS A 219 -10.33 7.99 15.16
C LYS A 219 -10.50 7.74 13.65
N ALA A 220 -9.60 6.95 13.05
CA ALA A 220 -9.72 6.58 11.64
C ALA A 220 -11.05 5.86 11.36
N TRP A 221 -11.39 4.86 12.18
CA TRP A 221 -12.65 4.14 12.09
C TRP A 221 -13.86 5.07 12.22
N GLU A 222 -13.90 5.93 13.23
CA GLU A 222 -14.98 6.90 13.45
C GLU A 222 -15.14 7.89 12.28
N ASN A 223 -14.05 8.17 11.56
CA ASN A 223 -14.05 9.03 10.37
C ASN A 223 -14.22 8.27 9.05
N GLY A 224 -14.71 7.03 9.08
CA GLY A 224 -15.07 6.27 7.88
C GLY A 224 -13.93 5.54 7.18
N ILE A 225 -12.77 5.40 7.81
CA ILE A 225 -11.65 4.59 7.30
C ILE A 225 -11.86 3.14 7.74
N GLN A 226 -12.70 2.40 7.01
CA GLN A 226 -13.23 1.11 7.45
C GLN A 226 -13.02 -0.04 6.44
N LYS A 227 -12.53 0.27 5.23
CA LYS A 227 -12.51 -0.73 4.14
C LYS A 227 -11.27 -1.61 4.14
N LEU A 228 -10.10 -1.01 4.31
CA LEU A 228 -8.81 -1.71 4.23
C LEU A 228 -7.79 -1.06 5.17
N TRP A 229 -7.18 -1.88 6.02
CA TRP A 229 -6.11 -1.42 6.90
C TRP A 229 -4.80 -2.15 6.57
N VAL A 230 -3.76 -1.39 6.34
CA VAL A 230 -2.40 -1.88 6.04
C VAL A 230 -1.46 -1.39 7.13
N LEU A 231 -0.73 -2.31 7.74
CA LEU A 231 0.33 -2.01 8.71
C LEU A 231 1.69 -2.06 8.02
N ASN A 232 2.42 -0.96 8.06
CA ASN A 232 3.82 -0.90 7.63
C ASN A 232 4.75 -1.08 8.83
N ILE A 233 5.62 -2.07 8.74
CA ILE A 233 6.59 -2.45 9.77
C ILE A 233 7.98 -2.66 9.17
N GLY A 234 9.01 -2.44 9.95
CA GLY A 234 10.41 -2.65 9.53
C GLY A 234 10.78 -4.13 9.38
N GLY A 235 10.21 -4.98 10.21
CA GLY A 235 10.40 -6.43 10.18
C GLY A 235 9.40 -7.15 11.06
N LEU A 236 9.22 -8.44 10.85
CA LEU A 236 8.27 -9.24 11.63
C LEU A 236 8.72 -9.40 13.09
N LYS A 237 10.02 -9.51 13.28
CA LYS A 237 10.63 -9.58 14.62
C LYS A 237 11.48 -8.32 14.85
N PRO A 238 11.37 -7.69 15.98
CA PRO A 238 10.63 -8.06 17.21
C PRO A 238 9.22 -7.45 17.33
N LEU A 239 8.51 -7.19 16.23
CA LEU A 239 7.25 -6.44 16.19
C LEU A 239 5.99 -7.33 16.27
N GLU A 240 6.11 -8.56 16.77
CA GLU A 240 5.00 -9.51 16.82
C GLU A 240 3.82 -8.99 17.65
N GLU A 241 4.08 -8.29 18.75
CA GLU A 241 3.07 -7.76 19.66
C GLU A 241 2.24 -6.67 18.94
N GLU A 242 2.90 -5.71 18.30
CA GLU A 242 2.24 -4.64 17.55
C GLU A 242 1.46 -5.16 16.35
N ILE A 243 1.99 -6.17 15.67
CA ILE A 243 1.29 -6.83 14.55
C ILE A 243 0.03 -7.52 15.06
N SER A 244 0.13 -8.30 16.15
CA SER A 244 -1.00 -8.98 16.77
C SER A 244 -2.08 -7.98 17.17
N TYR A 245 -1.69 -6.91 17.86
CA TYR A 245 -2.62 -5.87 18.28
C TYR A 245 -3.32 -5.21 17.10
N PHE A 246 -2.57 -4.78 16.09
CA PHE A 246 -3.14 -4.12 14.91
C PHE A 246 -4.15 -5.01 14.18
N LEU A 247 -3.82 -6.27 13.98
CA LEU A 247 -4.71 -7.22 13.29
C LEU A 247 -5.96 -7.52 14.11
N GLN A 248 -5.81 -7.71 15.42
CA GLN A 248 -6.94 -7.95 16.31
C GLN A 248 -7.82 -6.71 16.43
N LEU A 249 -7.23 -5.52 16.58
CA LEU A 249 -8.00 -4.26 16.57
C LEU A 249 -8.81 -4.12 15.29
N GLY A 250 -8.20 -4.34 14.12
CA GLY A 250 -8.91 -4.27 12.83
C GLY A 250 -10.05 -5.28 12.70
N TRP A 251 -9.96 -6.42 13.38
CA TRP A 251 -11.02 -7.44 13.41
C TRP A 251 -12.14 -7.12 14.39
N GLU A 252 -11.83 -6.46 15.51
CA GLU A 252 -12.75 -6.25 16.62
C GLU A 252 -13.35 -4.85 16.69
N ILE A 253 -12.73 -3.87 16.08
CA ILE A 253 -13.12 -2.45 16.18
C ILE A 253 -14.61 -2.27 15.86
N GLY A 254 -15.30 -1.51 16.70
CA GLY A 254 -16.75 -1.30 16.60
C GLY A 254 -17.60 -2.44 17.17
N LYS A 255 -17.02 -3.54 17.67
CA LYS A 255 -17.74 -4.60 18.38
C LYS A 255 -17.78 -4.27 19.88
N PRO A 256 -18.96 -4.31 20.54
CA PRO A 256 -19.05 -4.06 21.98
C PRO A 256 -18.21 -5.06 22.78
N GLY A 257 -17.44 -4.55 23.75
CA GLY A 257 -16.62 -5.39 24.64
C GLY A 257 -15.39 -6.00 23.96
N ALA A 258 -14.92 -5.39 22.88
CA ALA A 258 -13.70 -5.82 22.22
C ALA A 258 -12.50 -5.76 23.18
N MET A 259 -11.72 -6.83 23.23
CA MET A 259 -10.55 -6.92 24.14
C MET A 259 -9.49 -5.84 23.86
N THR A 260 -9.40 -5.40 22.63
CA THR A 260 -8.50 -4.32 22.17
C THR A 260 -8.89 -2.93 22.66
N GLU A 261 -10.03 -2.76 23.33
CA GLU A 261 -10.43 -1.46 23.93
C GLU A 261 -9.56 -1.08 25.12
N ASP A 262 -9.09 -2.06 25.90
CA ASP A 262 -8.17 -1.87 27.02
C ASP A 262 -6.78 -2.41 26.66
N VAL A 263 -5.86 -1.51 26.27
CA VAL A 263 -4.50 -1.85 25.85
C VAL A 263 -3.71 -2.51 26.98
N ASP A 264 -3.92 -2.10 28.23
CA ASP A 264 -3.19 -2.66 29.35
C ASP A 264 -3.64 -4.09 29.66
N ALA A 265 -4.93 -4.36 29.60
CA ALA A 265 -5.48 -5.71 29.75
C ALA A 265 -5.00 -6.62 28.61
N TRP A 266 -5.10 -6.14 27.37
CA TRP A 266 -4.65 -6.87 26.18
C TRP A 266 -3.15 -7.22 26.26
N THR A 267 -2.29 -6.28 26.62
CA THR A 267 -0.85 -6.48 26.73
C THR A 267 -0.52 -7.55 27.81
N LYS A 268 -1.24 -7.56 28.92
CA LYS A 268 -1.07 -8.57 29.97
C LYS A 268 -1.41 -9.98 29.47
N GLU A 269 -2.53 -10.13 28.76
CA GLU A 269 -2.95 -11.42 28.21
C GLU A 269 -1.99 -11.92 27.12
N GLU A 270 -1.58 -11.08 26.19
CA GLU A 270 -0.63 -11.44 25.15
C GLU A 270 0.73 -11.85 25.71
N THR A 271 1.21 -11.16 26.76
CA THR A 271 2.44 -11.52 27.47
C THR A 271 2.35 -12.93 28.08
N VAL A 272 1.21 -13.32 28.64
CA VAL A 272 0.97 -14.66 29.16
C VAL A 272 0.94 -15.69 28.02
N PHE A 273 0.24 -15.41 26.94
CA PHE A 273 0.16 -16.27 25.76
C PHE A 273 1.53 -16.54 25.16
N MET A 274 2.34 -15.51 24.96
CA MET A 274 3.71 -15.62 24.43
C MET A 274 4.63 -16.42 25.34
N LYS A 275 4.52 -16.29 26.67
CA LYS A 275 5.27 -17.12 27.64
C LYS A 275 4.88 -18.59 27.52
N VAL A 276 3.59 -18.89 27.37
CA VAL A 276 3.08 -20.27 27.22
C VAL A 276 3.57 -20.88 25.91
N CYS A 277 3.51 -20.15 24.81
CA CYS A 277 4.01 -20.62 23.51
C CYS A 277 5.51 -20.91 23.54
N ARG A 278 6.33 -20.04 24.16
CA ARG A 278 7.76 -20.25 24.33
C ARG A 278 8.06 -21.48 25.18
N SER A 279 7.29 -21.73 26.23
CA SER A 279 7.47 -22.91 27.09
C SER A 279 7.12 -24.22 26.36
N ARG A 280 6.07 -24.24 25.53
CA ARG A 280 5.70 -25.40 24.70
C ARG A 280 6.71 -25.70 23.61
N LYS A 281 7.32 -24.68 23.00
CA LYS A 281 8.39 -24.84 22.01
C LYS A 281 9.66 -25.44 22.61
N LYS A 282 10.04 -25.03 23.83
CA LYS A 282 11.13 -25.65 24.58
C LYS A 282 10.90 -27.14 24.89
N ARG A 283 9.65 -27.53 25.23
CA ARG A 283 9.32 -28.96 25.49
C ARG A 283 9.35 -29.82 24.22
N ARG A 284 9.02 -29.25 23.04
CA ARG A 284 9.11 -30.01 21.76
C ARG A 284 10.55 -30.17 21.24
N SER A 285 11.45 -29.24 21.55
CA SER A 285 12.85 -29.36 21.15
C SER A 285 13.66 -30.37 22.02
N PHE A 286 13.13 -30.82 23.17
CA PHE A 286 13.75 -31.85 24.00
C PHE A 286 13.29 -33.30 23.67
N ASN A 287 12.27 -33.47 22.81
CA ASN A 287 11.76 -34.77 22.41
C ASN A 287 12.18 -35.22 20.99
N CYS A 288 13.15 -34.56 20.37
CA CYS A 288 13.77 -34.98 19.12
C CYS A 288 15.28 -35.17 19.35
N ALA A 289 15.61 -36.09 20.20
CA ALA A 289 16.95 -36.70 20.33
C ALA A 289 16.80 -38.22 20.39
#